data_a87341e5b70ad23e12efb0737f292709
#
_entry.id   a87341e5b70ad23e12efb0737f292709
#
_cell.length_a   1.000
_cell.length_b   1.000
_cell.length_c   1.000
_cell.angle_alpha   90.00
_cell.angle_beta   90.00
_cell.angle_gamma   90.00
#
_symmetry.space_group_name_H-M   'P 1'
#
loop_
_entity.id
_entity.type
_entity.pdbx_description
1 polymer ?
#
loop_
_entity_poly.entity_id
_entity_poly.type
_entity_poly.pdbx_seq_one_letter_code
_entity_poly.pdbx_strand_id
1 'polypeptide(L)'
;AFVLLLTQSASNALMAFVVALLGPPFGLKTYVKRRRKKFSDQLPDALITLAGSLRAGRSLGQAMEALAREAPDPMGRELRKVVAEVRLGRPLHDTLADAAERIDSADFKWAVLAMQIQAEVGGNLAELLDQVANTMRERTRMRGEVKALTAEGRASALMLVVMVPALGGVMAVMNPEYMEPMFTTGAGKVMLGICAVMIGGGYFWMNRMVKIEV
;
A
#
# COMPACT_ATOMS: atom_id res chain seq x y z
N ALA A 1 17.05 -23.34 41.13
CA ALA A 1 17.38 -21.96 40.76
C ALA A 1 18.29 -21.90 39.51
N PHE A 2 19.39 -22.69 39.47
CA PHE A 2 20.38 -22.67 38.37
C PHE A 2 19.81 -23.16 37.02
N VAL A 3 18.94 -24.15 37.02
CA VAL A 3 18.25 -24.70 35.84
C VAL A 3 17.27 -23.66 35.24
N LEU A 4 16.59 -22.90 36.10
CA LEU A 4 15.65 -21.83 35.67
C LEU A 4 16.39 -20.67 34.98
N LEU A 5 17.59 -20.29 35.44
CA LEU A 5 18.42 -19.26 34.83
C LEU A 5 18.97 -19.69 33.45
N LEU A 6 19.38 -20.96 33.30
CA LEU A 6 19.81 -21.55 32.03
C LEU A 6 18.68 -21.61 31.00
N THR A 7 17.46 -21.98 31.43
CA THR A 7 16.29 -22.05 30.55
C THR A 7 15.84 -20.65 30.07
N GLN A 8 15.94 -19.65 30.96
CA GLN A 8 15.59 -18.27 30.60
C GLN A 8 16.61 -17.65 29.63
N SER A 9 17.91 -17.98 29.78
CA SER A 9 18.93 -17.53 28.81
C SER A 9 18.82 -18.23 27.47
N ALA A 10 18.47 -19.52 27.44
CA ALA A 10 18.25 -20.27 26.20
C ALA A 10 16.99 -19.81 25.45
N SER A 11 15.90 -19.51 26.15
CA SER A 11 14.67 -18.98 25.52
C SER A 11 14.90 -17.56 24.94
N ASN A 12 15.64 -16.71 25.66
CA ASN A 12 16.00 -15.38 25.16
C ASN A 12 16.96 -15.44 23.96
N ALA A 13 17.92 -16.38 23.99
CA ALA A 13 18.81 -16.62 22.85
C ALA A 13 18.06 -17.17 21.63
N LEU A 14 17.11 -18.08 21.83
CA LEU A 14 16.25 -18.60 20.76
C LEU A 14 15.36 -17.49 20.15
N MET A 15 14.77 -16.66 21.01
CA MET A 15 13.94 -15.53 20.56
C MET A 15 14.75 -14.48 19.82
N ALA A 16 15.96 -14.14 20.29
CA ALA A 16 16.90 -13.27 19.60
C ALA A 16 17.33 -13.83 18.25
N PHE A 17 17.59 -15.15 18.16
CA PHE A 17 17.93 -15.83 16.91
C PHE A 17 16.77 -15.82 15.90
N VAL A 18 15.55 -16.08 16.35
CA VAL A 18 14.33 -16.02 15.52
C VAL A 18 14.09 -14.59 15.01
N VAL A 19 14.23 -13.59 15.87
CA VAL A 19 14.11 -12.18 15.50
C VAL A 19 15.22 -11.74 14.53
N ALA A 20 16.46 -12.20 14.74
CA ALA A 20 17.58 -11.91 13.84
C ALA A 20 17.44 -12.60 12.46
N LEU A 21 16.82 -13.78 12.41
CA LEU A 21 16.62 -14.54 11.17
C LEU A 21 15.41 -14.02 10.35
N LEU A 22 14.31 -13.66 11.03
CA LEU A 22 13.06 -13.24 10.40
C LEU A 22 12.94 -11.71 10.24
N GLY A 23 13.63 -10.93 11.08
CA GLY A 23 13.58 -9.47 11.06
C GLY A 23 14.09 -8.83 9.77
N PRO A 24 15.31 -9.15 9.30
CA PRO A 24 15.89 -8.53 8.10
C PRO A 24 15.06 -8.73 6.82
N PRO A 25 14.57 -9.94 6.48
CA PRO A 25 13.80 -10.14 5.24
C PRO A 25 12.44 -9.42 5.28
N PHE A 26 11.84 -9.26 6.44
CA PHE A 26 10.56 -8.56 6.58
C PHE A 26 10.73 -7.03 6.46
N GLY A 27 11.78 -6.48 7.04
CA GLY A 27 12.16 -5.07 6.90
C GLY A 27 12.49 -4.68 5.47
N LEU A 28 13.30 -5.51 4.77
CA LEU A 28 13.67 -5.30 3.39
C LEU A 28 12.46 -5.35 2.44
N LYS A 29 11.56 -6.33 2.59
CA LYS A 29 10.33 -6.43 1.79
C LYS A 29 9.44 -5.19 1.97
N THR A 30 9.30 -4.71 3.20
CA THR A 30 8.50 -3.51 3.51
C THR A 30 9.14 -2.25 2.93
N TYR A 31 10.46 -2.12 3.01
CA TYR A 31 11.22 -1.01 2.41
C TYR A 31 11.08 -0.97 0.89
N VAL A 32 11.27 -2.12 0.22
CA VAL A 32 11.11 -2.25 -1.24
C VAL A 32 9.68 -1.91 -1.65
N LYS A 33 8.68 -2.42 -0.93
CA LYS A 33 7.26 -2.14 -1.21
C LYS A 33 6.93 -0.64 -1.06
N ARG A 34 7.44 0.02 -0.02
CA ARG A 34 7.28 1.47 0.18
C ARG A 34 7.96 2.28 -0.94
N ARG A 35 9.16 1.87 -1.34
CA ARG A 35 9.91 2.53 -2.43
C ARG A 35 9.19 2.39 -3.77
N ARG A 36 8.67 1.20 -4.10
CA ARG A 36 7.87 0.96 -5.30
C ARG A 36 6.60 1.81 -5.31
N LYS A 37 5.88 1.83 -4.19
CA LYS A 37 4.68 2.67 -4.05
C LYS A 37 5.01 4.14 -4.27
N LYS A 38 6.04 4.67 -3.61
CA LYS A 38 6.46 6.06 -3.77
C LYS A 38 6.84 6.39 -5.23
N PHE A 39 7.48 5.45 -5.94
CA PHE A 39 7.76 5.59 -7.36
C PHE A 39 6.47 5.68 -8.19
N SER A 40 5.53 4.76 -7.97
CA SER A 40 4.23 4.77 -8.67
C SER A 40 3.40 6.00 -8.36
N ASP A 41 3.46 6.52 -7.13
CA ASP A 41 2.78 7.76 -6.74
C ASP A 41 3.37 9.00 -7.46
N GLN A 42 4.66 8.98 -7.81
CA GLN A 42 5.36 10.06 -8.54
C GLN A 42 5.18 9.96 -10.07
N LEU A 43 4.78 8.80 -10.58
CA LEU A 43 4.76 8.52 -12.02
C LEU A 43 3.82 9.44 -12.82
N PRO A 44 2.58 9.73 -12.40
CA PRO A 44 1.70 10.60 -13.17
C PRO A 44 2.28 12.01 -13.39
N ASP A 45 2.91 12.58 -12.36
CA ASP A 45 3.53 13.90 -12.45
C ASP A 45 4.76 13.89 -13.36
N ALA A 46 5.54 12.81 -13.30
CA ALA A 46 6.68 12.61 -14.19
C ALA A 46 6.25 12.52 -15.66
N LEU A 47 5.17 11.78 -15.97
CA LEU A 47 4.65 11.66 -17.32
C LEU A 47 4.11 12.99 -17.87
N ILE A 48 3.44 13.80 -17.04
CA ILE A 48 2.98 15.13 -17.41
C ILE A 48 4.15 16.08 -17.69
N THR A 49 5.21 16.01 -16.88
CA THR A 49 6.43 16.80 -17.08
C THR A 49 7.12 16.40 -18.39
N LEU A 50 7.18 15.10 -18.70
CA LEU A 50 7.67 14.62 -20.00
C LEU A 50 6.80 15.11 -21.15
N ALA A 51 5.48 14.97 -21.05
CA ALA A 51 4.54 15.43 -22.06
C ALA A 51 4.69 16.95 -22.33
N GLY A 52 4.83 17.76 -21.28
CA GLY A 52 5.09 19.19 -21.40
C GLY A 52 6.41 19.51 -22.10
N SER A 53 7.47 18.78 -21.79
CA SER A 53 8.78 18.93 -22.42
C SER A 53 8.76 18.57 -23.91
N LEU A 54 8.03 17.49 -24.28
CA LEU A 54 7.85 17.07 -25.68
C LEU A 54 7.04 18.09 -26.47
N ARG A 55 5.97 18.66 -25.87
CA ARG A 55 5.19 19.75 -26.50
C ARG A 55 6.01 21.02 -26.73
N ALA A 56 6.99 21.27 -25.86
CA ALA A 56 7.95 22.35 -26.04
C ALA A 56 9.02 22.05 -27.12
N GLY A 57 8.89 20.95 -27.88
CA GLY A 57 9.79 20.56 -28.97
C GLY A 57 11.08 19.88 -28.55
N ARG A 58 11.22 19.47 -27.28
CA ARG A 58 12.38 18.70 -26.84
C ARG A 58 12.27 17.25 -27.32
N SER A 59 13.41 16.63 -27.64
CA SER A 59 13.45 15.18 -27.87
C SER A 59 13.14 14.41 -26.58
N LEU A 60 12.68 13.15 -26.70
CA LEU A 60 12.40 12.29 -25.56
C LEU A 60 13.63 12.12 -24.64
N GLY A 61 14.82 11.97 -25.23
CA GLY A 61 16.08 11.89 -24.47
C GLY A 61 16.37 13.15 -23.65
N GLN A 62 16.18 14.35 -24.25
CA GLN A 62 16.36 15.64 -23.55
C GLN A 62 15.32 15.84 -22.45
N ALA A 63 14.06 15.44 -22.70
CA ALA A 63 13.00 15.52 -21.71
C ALA A 63 13.29 14.57 -20.52
N MET A 64 13.76 13.36 -20.78
CA MET A 64 14.19 12.41 -19.76
C MET A 64 15.38 12.91 -18.94
N GLU A 65 16.36 13.55 -19.58
CA GLU A 65 17.47 14.18 -18.85
C GLU A 65 17.03 15.28 -17.90
N ALA A 66 16.13 16.14 -18.35
CA ALA A 66 15.58 17.21 -17.52
C ALA A 66 14.82 16.62 -16.33
N LEU A 67 13.93 15.67 -16.60
CA LEU A 67 13.16 14.98 -15.56
C LEU A 67 14.05 14.25 -14.57
N ALA A 68 15.12 13.58 -15.02
CA ALA A 68 16.06 12.87 -14.14
C ALA A 68 16.80 13.80 -13.15
N ARG A 69 16.97 15.08 -13.50
CA ARG A 69 17.56 16.11 -12.63
C ARG A 69 16.56 16.66 -11.62
N GLU A 70 15.31 16.84 -12.02
CA GLU A 70 14.28 17.53 -11.24
C GLU A 70 13.46 16.58 -10.37
N ALA A 71 13.26 15.33 -10.81
CA ALA A 71 12.42 14.38 -10.12
C ALA A 71 13.00 13.97 -8.73
N PRO A 72 12.15 13.92 -7.70
CA PRO A 72 12.58 13.47 -6.38
C PRO A 72 12.84 11.96 -6.35
N ASP A 73 13.67 11.50 -5.39
CA ASP A 73 13.90 10.07 -5.17
C ASP A 73 12.63 9.37 -4.65
N PRO A 74 12.32 8.18 -5.13
CA PRO A 74 13.14 7.23 -5.91
C PRO A 74 13.11 7.41 -7.43
N MET A 75 12.18 8.19 -7.99
CA MET A 75 12.04 8.39 -9.44
C MET A 75 13.31 8.95 -10.06
N GLY A 76 13.82 10.07 -9.55
CA GLY A 76 15.02 10.71 -10.07
C GLY A 76 16.24 9.78 -10.10
N ARG A 77 16.40 8.94 -9.07
CA ARG A 77 17.51 7.97 -9.01
C ARG A 77 17.43 6.95 -10.14
N GLU A 78 16.25 6.39 -10.43
CA GLU A 78 16.10 5.39 -11.48
C GLU A 78 16.22 6.03 -12.87
N LEU A 79 15.68 7.23 -13.06
CA LEU A 79 15.82 7.95 -14.33
C LEU A 79 17.27 8.37 -14.60
N ARG A 80 18.04 8.78 -13.58
CA ARG A 80 19.49 9.06 -13.75
C ARG A 80 20.25 7.85 -14.21
N LYS A 81 19.88 6.61 -13.79
CA LYS A 81 20.49 5.38 -14.31
C LYS A 81 20.16 5.17 -15.78
N VAL A 82 18.85 5.34 -16.14
CA VAL A 82 18.42 5.24 -17.54
C VAL A 82 19.23 6.21 -18.41
N VAL A 83 19.31 7.49 -18.03
CA VAL A 83 20.07 8.51 -18.77
C VAL A 83 21.55 8.15 -18.85
N ALA A 84 22.16 7.62 -17.79
CA ALA A 84 23.55 7.22 -17.79
C ALA A 84 23.81 6.05 -18.76
N GLU A 85 22.93 5.05 -18.80
CA GLU A 85 23.02 3.92 -19.71
C GLU A 85 22.82 4.36 -21.19
N VAL A 86 21.91 5.27 -21.45
CA VAL A 86 21.71 5.85 -22.79
C VAL A 86 22.94 6.64 -23.26
N ARG A 87 23.59 7.38 -22.35
CA ARG A 87 24.86 8.09 -22.67
C ARG A 87 26.01 7.14 -22.99
N LEU A 88 25.96 5.89 -22.49
CA LEU A 88 26.89 4.83 -22.82
C LEU A 88 26.57 4.10 -24.15
N GLY A 89 25.56 4.61 -24.89
CA GLY A 89 25.18 4.13 -26.23
C GLY A 89 24.09 3.06 -26.22
N ARG A 90 23.45 2.74 -25.08
CA ARG A 90 22.31 1.83 -25.07
C ARG A 90 21.05 2.52 -25.65
N PRO A 91 20.23 1.81 -26.43
CA PRO A 91 18.95 2.36 -26.90
C PRO A 91 18.05 2.75 -25.71
N LEU A 92 17.37 3.90 -25.82
CA LEU A 92 16.50 4.43 -24.75
C LEU A 92 15.36 3.47 -24.41
N HIS A 93 14.76 2.84 -25.43
CA HIS A 93 13.64 1.91 -25.23
C HIS A 93 14.04 0.67 -24.45
N ASP A 94 15.21 0.07 -24.73
CA ASP A 94 15.74 -1.09 -24.00
C ASP A 94 16.03 -0.73 -22.55
N THR A 95 16.66 0.40 -22.34
CA THR A 95 17.02 0.90 -21.02
C THR A 95 15.78 1.19 -20.15
N LEU A 96 14.72 1.72 -20.78
CA LEU A 96 13.43 1.92 -20.10
C LEU A 96 12.73 0.60 -19.78
N ALA A 97 12.80 -0.40 -20.67
CA ALA A 97 12.25 -1.73 -20.43
C ALA A 97 12.94 -2.41 -19.24
N ASP A 98 14.28 -2.40 -19.22
CA ASP A 98 15.05 -2.92 -18.09
C ASP A 98 14.74 -2.19 -16.77
N ALA A 99 14.56 -0.87 -16.84
CA ALA A 99 14.14 -0.08 -15.67
C ALA A 99 12.75 -0.47 -15.19
N ALA A 100 11.81 -0.73 -16.11
CA ALA A 100 10.45 -1.14 -15.78
C ALA A 100 10.41 -2.52 -15.09
N GLU A 101 11.25 -3.46 -15.53
CA GLU A 101 11.39 -4.75 -14.86
C GLU A 101 12.03 -4.61 -13.48
N ARG A 102 13.09 -3.83 -13.36
CA ARG A 102 13.83 -3.63 -12.11
C ARG A 102 12.97 -2.94 -11.03
N ILE A 103 12.15 -1.96 -11.42
CA ILE A 103 11.24 -1.24 -10.53
C ILE A 103 10.04 -2.11 -10.15
N ASP A 104 9.60 -2.98 -11.08
CA ASP A 104 8.46 -3.88 -10.94
C ASP A 104 7.16 -3.15 -10.55
N SER A 105 6.92 -2.00 -11.20
CA SER A 105 5.68 -1.24 -11.14
C SER A 105 4.85 -1.54 -12.38
N ALA A 106 3.63 -2.06 -12.19
CA ALA A 106 2.74 -2.37 -13.30
C ALA A 106 2.43 -1.11 -14.13
N ASP A 107 2.15 0.01 -13.46
CA ASP A 107 1.83 1.27 -14.12
C ASP A 107 3.02 1.80 -14.96
N PHE A 108 4.26 1.63 -14.47
CA PHE A 108 5.44 2.03 -15.23
C PHE A 108 5.72 1.09 -16.40
N LYS A 109 5.51 -0.23 -16.26
CA LYS A 109 5.60 -1.19 -17.37
C LYS A 109 4.63 -0.82 -18.50
N TRP A 110 3.39 -0.47 -18.15
CA TRP A 110 2.40 -0.01 -19.11
C TRP A 110 2.79 1.30 -19.80
N ALA A 111 3.31 2.26 -19.06
CA ALA A 111 3.76 3.53 -19.62
C ALA A 111 4.93 3.33 -20.61
N VAL A 112 5.91 2.49 -20.26
CA VAL A 112 7.05 2.17 -21.13
C VAL A 112 6.59 1.44 -22.39
N LEU A 113 5.70 0.46 -22.27
CA LEU A 113 5.13 -0.24 -23.41
C LEU A 113 4.36 0.71 -24.35
N ALA A 114 3.56 1.63 -23.78
CA ALA A 114 2.84 2.63 -24.55
C ALA A 114 3.80 3.55 -25.32
N MET A 115 4.91 3.98 -24.69
CA MET A 115 5.96 4.77 -25.34
C MET A 115 6.64 4.01 -26.48
N GLN A 116 6.91 2.70 -26.31
CA GLN A 116 7.51 1.86 -27.35
C GLN A 116 6.58 1.73 -28.56
N ILE A 117 5.32 1.37 -28.34
CA ILE A 117 4.33 1.27 -29.42
C ILE A 117 4.19 2.58 -30.19
N GLN A 118 4.12 3.70 -29.45
CA GLN A 118 3.99 5.02 -30.08
C GLN A 118 5.23 5.42 -30.90
N ALA A 119 6.41 4.97 -30.50
CA ALA A 119 7.64 5.19 -31.26
C ALA A 119 7.67 4.38 -32.56
N GLU A 120 7.04 3.19 -32.59
CA GLU A 120 6.97 2.33 -33.80
C GLU A 120 5.85 2.78 -34.75
N VAL A 121 4.66 3.07 -34.23
CA VAL A 121 3.49 3.42 -35.03
C VAL A 121 3.54 4.89 -35.51
N GLY A 122 4.26 5.72 -34.77
CA GLY A 122 4.25 7.18 -34.96
C GLY A 122 3.03 7.81 -34.28
N GLY A 123 3.08 9.11 -34.09
CA GLY A 123 1.99 9.87 -33.50
C GLY A 123 2.43 10.81 -32.40
N ASN A 124 1.48 11.39 -31.69
CA ASN A 124 1.75 12.39 -30.65
C ASN A 124 2.04 11.73 -29.30
N LEU A 125 3.31 11.47 -29.01
CA LEU A 125 3.76 10.89 -27.75
C LEU A 125 3.38 11.75 -26.55
N ALA A 126 3.37 13.08 -26.68
CA ALA A 126 3.01 13.97 -25.58
C ALA A 126 1.54 13.80 -25.16
N GLU A 127 0.66 13.65 -26.12
CA GLU A 127 -0.76 13.42 -25.87
C GLU A 127 -1.01 12.06 -25.22
N LEU A 128 -0.31 11.03 -25.70
CA LEU A 128 -0.38 9.69 -25.10
C LEU A 128 0.06 9.72 -23.64
N LEU A 129 1.18 10.37 -23.32
CA LEU A 129 1.68 10.44 -21.94
C LEU A 129 0.72 11.19 -21.00
N ASP A 130 0.09 12.27 -21.48
CA ASP A 130 -0.95 12.96 -20.72
C ASP A 130 -2.17 12.07 -20.46
N GLN A 131 -2.61 11.33 -21.47
CA GLN A 131 -3.74 10.42 -21.34
C GLN A 131 -3.46 9.31 -20.32
N VAL A 132 -2.27 8.71 -20.37
CA VAL A 132 -1.81 7.71 -19.41
C VAL A 132 -1.75 8.30 -18.00
N ALA A 133 -1.16 9.49 -17.84
CA ALA A 133 -1.06 10.16 -16.54
C ALA A 133 -2.44 10.49 -15.95
N ASN A 134 -3.37 11.01 -16.77
CA ASN A 134 -4.72 11.33 -16.35
C ASN A 134 -5.50 10.08 -15.93
N THR A 135 -5.36 8.98 -16.67
CA THR A 135 -5.96 7.70 -16.31
C THR A 135 -5.43 7.18 -14.97
N MET A 136 -4.13 7.31 -14.71
CA MET A 136 -3.53 6.95 -13.42
C MET A 136 -4.04 7.81 -12.27
N ARG A 137 -4.18 9.12 -12.50
CA ARG A 137 -4.72 10.05 -11.48
C ARG A 137 -6.17 9.74 -11.15
N GLU A 138 -7.00 9.51 -12.17
CA GLU A 138 -8.41 9.18 -11.99
C GLU A 138 -8.59 7.88 -11.25
N ARG A 139 -7.80 6.85 -11.59
CA ARG A 139 -7.78 5.57 -10.88
C ARG A 139 -7.38 5.73 -9.41
N THR A 140 -6.39 6.58 -9.11
CA THR A 140 -5.97 6.88 -7.74
C THR A 140 -7.05 7.64 -6.97
N ARG A 141 -7.73 8.59 -7.62
CA ARG A 141 -8.85 9.34 -7.05
C ARG A 141 -10.01 8.41 -6.70
N MET A 142 -10.45 7.57 -7.66
CA MET A 142 -11.53 6.60 -7.41
C MET A 142 -11.22 5.66 -6.24
N ARG A 143 -9.98 5.17 -6.15
CA ARG A 143 -9.55 4.38 -4.98
C ARG A 143 -9.62 5.16 -3.67
N GLY A 144 -9.32 6.45 -3.71
CA GLY A 144 -9.44 7.36 -2.56
C GLY A 144 -10.89 7.54 -2.12
N GLU A 145 -11.80 7.76 -3.06
CA GLU A 145 -13.23 7.92 -2.81
C GLU A 145 -13.86 6.65 -2.22
N VAL A 146 -13.57 5.48 -2.80
CA VAL A 146 -14.02 4.19 -2.26
C VAL A 146 -13.50 3.99 -0.83
N LYS A 147 -12.24 4.34 -0.57
CA LYS A 147 -11.66 4.23 0.78
C LYS A 147 -12.33 5.20 1.77
N ALA A 148 -12.69 6.41 1.34
CA ALA A 148 -13.38 7.40 2.18
C ALA A 148 -14.80 6.93 2.53
N LEU A 149 -15.58 6.49 1.54
CA LEU A 149 -16.94 5.96 1.75
C LEU A 149 -16.94 4.71 2.64
N THR A 150 -15.96 3.83 2.46
CA THR A 150 -15.85 2.63 3.30
C THR A 150 -15.33 2.93 4.71
N ALA A 151 -14.61 4.03 4.91
CA ALA A 151 -14.15 4.44 6.24
C ALA A 151 -15.30 4.86 7.15
N GLU A 152 -16.32 5.55 6.62
CA GLU A 152 -17.52 5.94 7.36
C GLU A 152 -18.29 4.71 7.86
N GLY A 153 -18.52 3.73 6.99
CA GLY A 153 -19.17 2.47 7.37
C GLY A 153 -18.38 1.70 8.45
N ARG A 154 -17.03 1.69 8.33
CA ARG A 154 -16.16 1.06 9.34
C ARG A 154 -16.23 1.78 10.68
N ALA A 155 -16.22 3.11 10.68
CA ALA A 155 -16.31 3.90 11.91
C ALA A 155 -17.64 3.66 12.63
N SER A 156 -18.76 3.69 11.89
CA SER A 156 -20.10 3.41 12.44
C SER A 156 -20.20 2.02 13.04
N ALA A 157 -19.68 1.01 12.37
CA ALA A 157 -19.70 -0.34 12.90
C ALA A 157 -18.75 -0.55 14.08
N LEU A 158 -17.58 0.09 14.09
CA LEU A 158 -16.69 0.06 15.25
C LEU A 158 -17.36 0.69 16.47
N MET A 159 -18.08 1.81 16.27
CA MET A 159 -18.87 2.44 17.34
C MET A 159 -19.92 1.49 17.91
N LEU A 160 -20.67 0.77 17.06
CA LEU A 160 -21.66 -0.21 17.51
C LEU A 160 -21.03 -1.38 18.27
N VAL A 161 -19.91 -1.92 17.76
CA VAL A 161 -19.17 -3.03 18.40
C VAL A 161 -18.61 -2.62 19.77
N VAL A 162 -18.17 -1.37 19.92
CA VAL A 162 -17.62 -0.86 21.19
C VAL A 162 -18.72 -0.44 22.16
N MET A 163 -19.81 0.15 21.64
CA MET A 163 -20.89 0.70 22.46
C MET A 163 -21.61 -0.40 23.29
N VAL A 164 -21.85 -1.57 22.72
CA VAL A 164 -22.56 -2.65 23.42
C VAL A 164 -21.76 -3.17 24.64
N PRO A 165 -20.47 -3.55 24.53
CA PRO A 165 -19.68 -3.90 25.71
C PRO A 165 -19.47 -2.74 26.68
N ALA A 166 -19.34 -1.52 26.18
CA ALA A 166 -19.16 -0.32 27.02
C ALA A 166 -20.41 -0.09 27.91
N LEU A 167 -21.61 -0.17 27.33
CA LEU A 167 -22.87 -0.10 28.08
C LEU A 167 -23.00 -1.22 29.11
N GLY A 168 -22.65 -2.46 28.72
CA GLY A 168 -22.62 -3.59 29.65
C GLY A 168 -21.64 -3.36 30.81
N GLY A 169 -20.45 -2.79 30.52
CA GLY A 169 -19.45 -2.43 31.55
C GLY A 169 -19.97 -1.34 32.51
N VAL A 170 -20.59 -0.29 31.98
CA VAL A 170 -21.19 0.78 32.79
C VAL A 170 -22.30 0.21 33.68
N MET A 171 -23.17 -0.64 33.14
CA MET A 171 -24.23 -1.31 33.92
C MET A 171 -23.66 -2.21 35.03
N ALA A 172 -22.57 -2.93 34.75
CA ALA A 172 -21.91 -3.77 35.75
C ALA A 172 -21.33 -2.96 36.91
N VAL A 173 -20.87 -1.73 36.66
CA VAL A 173 -20.34 -0.81 37.69
C VAL A 173 -21.46 -0.13 38.48
N MET A 174 -22.54 0.29 37.79
CA MET A 174 -23.64 1.02 38.41
C MET A 174 -24.58 0.10 39.20
N ASN A 175 -24.79 -1.11 38.77
CA ASN A 175 -25.73 -2.07 39.35
C ASN A 175 -25.14 -3.50 39.33
N PRO A 176 -24.16 -3.80 40.18
CA PRO A 176 -23.50 -5.11 40.20
C PRO A 176 -24.44 -6.26 40.48
N GLU A 177 -25.41 -6.11 41.41
CA GLU A 177 -26.40 -7.12 41.75
C GLU A 177 -27.28 -7.52 40.55
N TYR A 178 -27.59 -6.58 39.65
CA TYR A 178 -28.38 -6.87 38.45
C TYR A 178 -27.56 -7.64 37.40
N MET A 179 -26.28 -7.40 37.34
CA MET A 179 -25.37 -8.03 36.35
C MET A 179 -24.77 -9.36 36.85
N GLU A 180 -24.75 -9.58 38.16
CA GLU A 180 -24.18 -10.80 38.75
C GLU A 180 -24.78 -12.11 38.17
N PRO A 181 -26.11 -12.25 37.98
CA PRO A 181 -26.71 -13.45 37.38
C PRO A 181 -26.21 -13.71 35.94
N MET A 182 -25.81 -12.69 35.23
CA MET A 182 -25.32 -12.80 33.84
C MET A 182 -23.95 -13.49 33.78
N PHE A 183 -23.14 -13.36 34.85
CA PHE A 183 -21.81 -13.95 34.92
C PHE A 183 -21.80 -15.27 35.76
N THR A 184 -22.72 -15.43 36.67
CA THR A 184 -22.77 -16.60 37.58
C THR A 184 -23.65 -17.73 37.07
N THR A 185 -24.78 -17.40 36.44
CA THR A 185 -25.78 -18.40 35.98
C THR A 185 -25.36 -19.02 34.64
N GLY A 186 -25.64 -20.32 34.47
CA GLY A 186 -25.37 -21.01 33.22
C GLY A 186 -26.07 -20.40 32.02
N ALA A 187 -27.34 -19.96 32.17
CA ALA A 187 -28.10 -19.31 31.16
C ALA A 187 -27.47 -17.93 30.74
N GLY A 188 -26.99 -17.13 31.72
CA GLY A 188 -26.33 -15.86 31.50
C GLY A 188 -25.06 -16.02 30.69
N LYS A 189 -24.22 -17.00 31.00
CA LYS A 189 -22.99 -17.32 30.26
C LYS A 189 -23.26 -17.70 28.79
N VAL A 190 -24.32 -18.50 28.57
CA VAL A 190 -24.75 -18.84 27.20
C VAL A 190 -25.20 -17.61 26.42
N MET A 191 -25.99 -16.73 27.03
CA MET A 191 -26.41 -15.47 26.37
C MET A 191 -25.24 -14.55 26.05
N LEU A 192 -24.28 -14.41 26.97
CA LEU A 192 -23.04 -13.66 26.70
C LEU A 192 -22.23 -14.25 25.53
N GLY A 193 -22.14 -15.60 25.50
CA GLY A 193 -21.46 -16.31 24.41
C GLY A 193 -22.13 -16.07 23.06
N ILE A 194 -23.46 -16.16 22.99
CA ILE A 194 -24.22 -15.87 21.76
C ILE A 194 -24.01 -14.42 21.33
N CYS A 195 -24.09 -13.48 22.26
CA CYS A 195 -23.87 -12.06 21.97
C CYS A 195 -22.46 -11.79 21.40
N ALA A 196 -21.42 -12.37 22.01
CA ALA A 196 -20.04 -12.26 21.54
C ALA A 196 -19.86 -12.86 20.12
N VAL A 197 -20.49 -14.02 19.86
CA VAL A 197 -20.46 -14.64 18.52
C VAL A 197 -21.18 -13.81 17.49
N MET A 198 -22.34 -13.23 17.82
CA MET A 198 -23.09 -12.36 16.90
C MET A 198 -22.32 -11.07 16.59
N ILE A 199 -21.72 -10.43 17.60
CA ILE A 199 -20.92 -9.20 17.41
C ILE A 199 -19.67 -9.54 16.57
N GLY A 200 -18.94 -10.61 16.89
CA GLY A 200 -17.77 -11.07 16.16
C GLY A 200 -18.09 -11.46 14.72
N GLY A 201 -19.17 -12.20 14.51
CA GLY A 201 -19.67 -12.60 13.19
C GLY A 201 -20.07 -11.39 12.33
N GLY A 202 -20.81 -10.45 12.90
CA GLY A 202 -21.21 -9.20 12.24
C GLY A 202 -19.99 -8.36 11.83
N TYR A 203 -19.03 -8.20 12.74
CA TYR A 203 -17.78 -7.49 12.44
C TYR A 203 -16.96 -8.17 11.32
N PHE A 204 -16.85 -9.51 11.39
CA PHE A 204 -16.13 -10.29 10.37
C PHE A 204 -16.81 -10.17 8.99
N TRP A 205 -18.13 -10.31 8.95
CA TRP A 205 -18.90 -10.19 7.71
C TRP A 205 -18.76 -8.81 7.09
N MET A 206 -18.91 -7.77 7.89
CA MET A 206 -18.75 -6.40 7.44
C MET A 206 -17.34 -6.11 6.92
N ASN A 207 -16.30 -6.58 7.62
CA ASN A 207 -14.92 -6.39 7.18
C ASN A 207 -14.60 -7.14 5.88
N ARG A 208 -15.35 -8.21 5.60
CA ARG A 208 -15.25 -8.92 4.32
C ARG A 208 -15.97 -8.19 3.18
N MET A 209 -17.14 -7.60 3.44
CA MET A 209 -17.90 -6.82 2.43
C MET A 209 -17.19 -5.51 2.05
N VAL A 210 -16.48 -4.90 2.99
CA VAL A 210 -15.75 -3.64 2.77
C VAL A 210 -14.40 -3.85 2.04
N LYS A 211 -13.90 -5.09 1.94
CA LYS A 211 -12.77 -5.45 1.07
C LYS A 211 -13.24 -5.58 -0.38
N ILE A 212 -13.67 -4.49 -0.99
CA ILE A 212 -13.80 -4.43 -2.44
C ILE A 212 -12.38 -4.20 -2.97
N GLU A 213 -11.80 -5.22 -3.58
CA GLU A 213 -10.58 -5.10 -4.37
C GLU A 213 -10.91 -4.32 -5.65
N VAL A 214 -10.41 -3.08 -5.74
CA VAL A 214 -10.39 -2.26 -6.96
C VAL A 214 -8.97 -2.25 -7.54
#